data_4d8ad9a9ec4b090805db8fca063c0bca
#
_entry.id   4d8ad9a9ec4b090805db8fca063c0bca
#
_cell.length_a   1.000
_cell.length_b   1.000
_cell.length_c   1.000
_cell.angle_alpha   90.00
_cell.angle_beta   90.00
_cell.angle_gamma   90.00
#
_symmetry.space_group_name_H-M   'P 1'
#
loop_
_entity.id
_entity.type
_entity.pdbx_description
1 polymer ?
#
loop_
_entity_poly.entity_id
_entity_poly.type
_entity_poly.pdbx_seq_one_letter_code
_entity_poly.pdbx_strand_id
1 'polypeptide(L)'
;CTNSKSKVPLTRELCDLCCMKELGHSLRIALLESLGKNGQLAAANAERAMPFARPSRAMAEQKGLRIRIAGVLLAIYPKQGAWHALLMQRTKYPGVHSGQVSIPGGEREAMDANLMETARREFEEEVGVAIPSEIIFGPLSERFIPPSRFAVSPYLAILPQRPQWNIDPIEVDSIIEFKVDSLLTDLAMRPVKMEVAPGMFHPMPAYPIQGNEVWGATALILTEFMEHWKQLPEATRTMQ
;
A
#
# COMPACT_ATOMS: atom_id res chain seq x y z
N CYS A 1 -34.81 -41.83 19.61
CA CYS A 1 -33.73 -41.60 18.63
C CYS A 1 -33.05 -40.29 18.97
N THR A 2 -31.94 -40.35 19.71
CA THR A 2 -31.14 -39.21 20.18
C THR A 2 -30.06 -38.93 19.15
N ASN A 3 -30.19 -37.82 18.47
CA ASN A 3 -29.18 -37.36 17.49
C ASN A 3 -28.17 -36.46 18.22
N SER A 4 -27.12 -37.06 18.79
CA SER A 4 -25.99 -36.32 19.36
C SER A 4 -25.09 -35.83 18.23
N LYS A 5 -25.26 -34.58 17.83
CA LYS A 5 -24.26 -33.90 17.03
C LYS A 5 -23.02 -33.70 17.91
N SER A 6 -21.97 -34.45 17.65
CA SER A 6 -20.65 -34.24 18.22
C SER A 6 -20.14 -32.86 17.82
N LYS A 7 -20.17 -31.91 18.76
CA LYS A 7 -19.42 -30.65 18.60
C LYS A 7 -17.94 -31.00 18.65
N VAL A 8 -17.27 -30.97 17.51
CA VAL A 8 -15.81 -30.96 17.47
C VAL A 8 -15.37 -29.75 18.28
N PRO A 9 -14.51 -29.89 19.31
CA PRO A 9 -14.03 -28.73 20.04
C PRO A 9 -13.23 -27.87 19.07
N LEU A 10 -13.63 -26.60 18.90
CA LEU A 10 -12.86 -25.61 18.18
C LEU A 10 -11.47 -25.52 18.81
N THR A 11 -10.46 -25.92 18.08
CA THR A 11 -9.08 -25.75 18.53
C THR A 11 -8.80 -24.24 18.68
N ARG A 12 -7.94 -23.87 19.63
CA ARG A 12 -7.57 -22.46 19.88
C ARG A 12 -7.16 -21.74 18.57
N GLU A 13 -6.45 -22.44 17.70
CA GLU A 13 -6.05 -21.93 16.37
C GLU A 13 -7.22 -21.60 15.44
N LEU A 14 -8.29 -22.40 15.44
CA LEU A 14 -9.51 -22.11 14.65
C LEU A 14 -10.28 -20.92 15.22
N CYS A 15 -10.28 -20.75 16.53
CA CYS A 15 -10.90 -19.60 17.19
C CYS A 15 -10.11 -18.32 16.87
N ASP A 16 -8.78 -18.36 16.97
CA ASP A 16 -7.90 -17.23 16.67
C ASP A 16 -8.03 -16.80 15.19
N LEU A 17 -8.08 -17.75 14.26
CA LEU A 17 -8.26 -17.45 12.82
C LEU A 17 -9.65 -16.85 12.52
N CYS A 18 -10.70 -17.30 13.21
CA CYS A 18 -12.04 -16.74 13.07
C CYS A 18 -12.08 -15.29 13.59
N CYS A 19 -11.50 -15.05 14.76
CA CYS A 19 -11.39 -13.72 15.37
C CYS A 19 -10.60 -12.75 14.46
N MET A 20 -9.49 -13.20 13.88
CA MET A 20 -8.67 -12.39 12.96
C MET A 20 -9.40 -12.04 11.67
N LYS A 21 -10.25 -12.95 11.15
CA LYS A 21 -11.11 -12.66 9.99
C LYS A 21 -12.16 -11.60 10.30
N GLU A 22 -12.80 -11.67 11.46
CA GLU A 22 -13.78 -10.67 11.92
C GLU A 22 -13.11 -9.30 12.12
N LEU A 23 -11.94 -9.27 12.74
CA LEU A 23 -11.17 -8.05 12.95
C LEU A 23 -10.76 -7.40 11.62
N GLY A 24 -10.26 -8.19 10.66
CA GLY A 24 -9.93 -7.74 9.32
C GLY A 24 -11.15 -7.22 8.55
N HIS A 25 -12.31 -7.86 8.71
CA HIS A 25 -13.56 -7.40 8.13
C HIS A 25 -14.00 -6.04 8.71
N SER A 26 -13.92 -5.87 10.03
CA SER A 26 -14.23 -4.62 10.71
C SER A 26 -13.31 -3.48 10.27
N LEU A 27 -12.00 -3.75 10.17
CA LEU A 27 -11.03 -2.78 9.65
C LEU A 27 -11.34 -2.37 8.21
N ARG A 28 -11.69 -3.33 7.35
CA ARG A 28 -12.05 -3.06 5.96
C ARG A 28 -13.27 -2.16 5.85
N ILE A 29 -14.33 -2.44 6.62
CA ILE A 29 -15.55 -1.61 6.64
C ILE A 29 -15.21 -0.18 7.05
N ALA A 30 -14.46 -0.01 8.13
CA ALA A 30 -14.09 1.30 8.65
C ALA A 30 -13.24 2.10 7.64
N LEU A 31 -12.31 1.45 6.94
CA LEU A 31 -11.53 2.08 5.87
C LEU A 31 -12.41 2.45 4.67
N LEU A 32 -13.32 1.58 4.23
CA LEU A 32 -14.26 1.89 3.14
C LEU A 32 -15.15 3.08 3.46
N GLU A 33 -15.66 3.18 4.70
CA GLU A 33 -16.42 4.35 5.15
C GLU A 33 -15.57 5.63 5.14
N SER A 34 -14.33 5.54 5.62
CA SER A 34 -13.41 6.68 5.61
C SER A 34 -13.09 7.13 4.18
N LEU A 35 -12.85 6.19 3.25
CA LEU A 35 -12.63 6.50 1.82
C LEU A 35 -13.83 7.24 1.22
N GLY A 36 -15.05 6.77 1.49
CA GLY A 36 -16.28 7.39 1.00
C GLY A 36 -16.54 8.79 1.57
N LYS A 37 -16.22 9.01 2.85
CA LYS A 37 -16.49 10.29 3.54
C LYS A 37 -15.39 11.33 3.37
N ASN A 38 -14.13 10.90 3.36
CA ASN A 38 -12.98 11.78 3.56
C ASN A 38 -11.95 11.74 2.42
N GLY A 39 -12.19 10.99 1.34
CA GLY A 39 -11.20 10.73 0.29
C GLY A 39 -10.57 12.01 -0.28
N GLN A 40 -11.38 13.02 -0.64
CA GLN A 40 -10.87 14.29 -1.17
C GLN A 40 -10.01 15.05 -0.14
N LEU A 41 -10.41 15.05 1.14
CA LEU A 41 -9.68 15.73 2.21
C LEU A 41 -8.34 15.02 2.49
N ALA A 42 -8.35 13.70 2.55
CA ALA A 42 -7.16 12.88 2.76
C ALA A 42 -6.14 13.08 1.62
N ALA A 43 -6.62 13.07 0.38
CA ALA A 43 -5.80 13.37 -0.80
C ALA A 43 -5.17 14.77 -0.74
N ALA A 44 -5.97 15.79 -0.40
CA ALA A 44 -5.50 17.17 -0.27
C ALA A 44 -4.50 17.35 0.88
N ASN A 45 -4.68 16.65 2.00
CA ASN A 45 -3.72 16.67 3.11
C ASN A 45 -2.39 16.02 2.71
N ALA A 46 -2.45 14.90 2.00
CA ALA A 46 -1.25 14.24 1.48
C ALA A 46 -0.47 15.14 0.51
N GLU A 47 -1.14 15.84 -0.40
CA GLU A 47 -0.50 16.79 -1.32
C GLU A 47 0.17 17.96 -0.57
N ARG A 48 -0.48 18.51 0.46
CA ARG A 48 0.09 19.60 1.28
C ARG A 48 1.35 19.18 2.06
N ALA A 49 1.50 17.88 2.34
CA ALA A 49 2.71 17.37 2.98
C ALA A 49 3.93 17.35 2.05
N MET A 50 3.75 17.58 0.74
CA MET A 50 4.84 17.65 -0.24
C MET A 50 5.40 19.06 -0.35
N PRO A 51 6.72 19.23 -0.59
CA PRO A 51 7.38 20.55 -0.61
C PRO A 51 7.04 21.41 -1.83
N PHE A 52 6.43 20.81 -2.86
CA PHE A 52 6.03 21.51 -4.09
C PHE A 52 4.84 20.81 -4.76
N ALA A 53 4.06 21.59 -5.49
CA ALA A 53 2.96 21.08 -6.29
C ALA A 53 3.49 20.16 -7.40
N ARG A 54 2.88 18.99 -7.54
CA ARG A 54 3.21 18.05 -8.62
C ARG A 54 2.38 18.36 -9.86
N PRO A 55 2.96 18.20 -11.08
CA PRO A 55 2.16 18.23 -12.29
C PRO A 55 1.07 17.15 -12.21
N SER A 56 -0.15 17.51 -12.60
CA SER A 56 -1.22 16.53 -12.71
C SER A 56 -1.11 15.73 -14.02
N ARG A 57 -1.77 14.59 -14.09
CA ARG A 57 -1.94 13.83 -15.32
C ARG A 57 -2.50 14.69 -16.43
N ALA A 58 -3.56 15.46 -16.15
CA ALA A 58 -4.20 16.36 -17.12
C ALA A 58 -3.21 17.38 -17.71
N MET A 59 -2.33 17.96 -16.89
CA MET A 59 -1.27 18.86 -17.38
C MET A 59 -0.27 18.15 -18.30
N ALA A 60 0.05 16.90 -18.02
CA ALA A 60 0.95 16.09 -18.86
C ALA A 60 0.29 15.73 -20.20
N GLU A 61 -0.98 15.37 -20.20
CA GLU A 61 -1.78 15.07 -21.38
C GLU A 61 -1.94 16.32 -22.28
N GLN A 62 -2.18 17.49 -21.70
CA GLN A 62 -2.20 18.77 -22.44
C GLN A 62 -0.89 19.09 -23.14
N LYS A 63 0.23 18.62 -22.61
CA LYS A 63 1.56 18.71 -23.24
C LYS A 63 1.84 17.60 -24.26
N GLY A 64 0.85 16.78 -24.61
CA GLY A 64 0.99 15.67 -25.54
C GLY A 64 1.85 14.50 -25.05
N LEU A 65 2.08 14.37 -23.74
CA LEU A 65 2.85 13.26 -23.20
C LEU A 65 2.00 11.98 -23.20
N ARG A 66 2.60 10.89 -23.66
CA ARG A 66 2.00 9.56 -23.50
C ARG A 66 2.05 9.16 -22.02
N ILE A 67 0.88 8.95 -21.43
CA ILE A 67 0.74 8.51 -20.04
C ILE A 67 0.70 6.99 -20.02
N ARG A 68 1.49 6.41 -19.12
CA ARG A 68 1.45 5.00 -18.76
C ARG A 68 0.52 4.84 -17.54
N ILE A 69 -0.22 3.77 -17.48
CA ILE A 69 -1.24 3.55 -16.42
C ILE A 69 -0.81 2.34 -15.61
N ALA A 70 -0.83 2.47 -14.28
CA ALA A 70 -0.39 1.42 -13.36
C ALA A 70 -1.36 1.22 -12.20
N GLY A 71 -1.36 0.01 -11.64
CA GLY A 71 -2.03 -0.33 -10.39
C GLY A 71 -1.02 -0.80 -9.36
N VAL A 72 -1.17 -0.39 -8.10
CA VAL A 72 -0.35 -0.87 -6.97
C VAL A 72 -1.24 -1.34 -5.83
N LEU A 73 -0.80 -2.31 -5.02
CA LEU A 73 -1.57 -2.92 -3.95
C LEU A 73 -0.86 -2.86 -2.60
N LEU A 74 -1.38 -2.05 -1.69
CA LEU A 74 -0.93 -2.00 -0.30
C LEU A 74 -1.65 -3.09 0.51
N ALA A 75 -0.94 -4.18 0.81
CA ALA A 75 -1.44 -5.26 1.63
C ALA A 75 -1.22 -4.97 3.11
N ILE A 76 -2.29 -5.13 3.91
CA ILE A 76 -2.32 -4.92 5.36
C ILE A 76 -2.69 -6.26 5.99
N TYR A 77 -1.98 -6.69 7.03
CA TYR A 77 -2.17 -7.98 7.67
C TYR A 77 -1.76 -7.96 9.14
N PRO A 78 -2.29 -8.88 9.94
CA PRO A 78 -1.89 -9.04 11.34
C PRO A 78 -0.52 -9.71 11.44
N LYS A 79 0.34 -9.16 12.29
CA LYS A 79 1.64 -9.73 12.66
C LYS A 79 2.01 -9.29 14.07
N GLN A 80 2.33 -10.23 14.97
CA GLN A 80 2.78 -9.95 16.34
C GLN A 80 1.84 -9.01 17.10
N GLY A 81 0.51 -9.23 17.00
CA GLY A 81 -0.49 -8.43 17.72
C GLY A 81 -0.68 -7.00 17.20
N ALA A 82 -0.23 -6.68 15.98
CA ALA A 82 -0.41 -5.39 15.36
C ALA A 82 -0.65 -5.49 13.86
N TRP A 83 -1.27 -4.47 13.27
CA TRP A 83 -1.40 -4.33 11.82
C TRP A 83 -0.07 -3.94 11.21
N HIS A 84 0.36 -4.71 10.24
CA HIS A 84 1.55 -4.44 9.42
C HIS A 84 1.14 -4.20 7.98
N ALA A 85 1.97 -3.48 7.25
CA ALA A 85 1.86 -3.33 5.81
C ALA A 85 3.17 -3.69 5.12
N LEU A 86 3.05 -3.98 3.81
CA LEU A 86 4.14 -4.44 2.98
C LEU A 86 4.58 -3.34 2.02
N LEU A 87 5.87 -3.12 1.95
CA LEU A 87 6.58 -2.49 0.84
C LEU A 87 7.66 -3.45 0.32
N MET A 88 8.23 -3.15 -0.81
CA MET A 88 9.35 -3.89 -1.38
C MET A 88 10.48 -2.95 -1.79
N GLN A 89 11.70 -3.43 -1.70
CA GLN A 89 12.88 -2.84 -2.31
C GLN A 89 12.99 -3.36 -3.74
N ARG A 90 12.98 -2.48 -4.72
CA ARG A 90 13.22 -2.88 -6.12
C ARG A 90 14.69 -3.23 -6.34
N THR A 91 14.94 -4.17 -7.24
CA THR A 91 16.32 -4.47 -7.68
C THR A 91 16.98 -3.26 -8.33
N LYS A 92 18.31 -3.27 -8.38
CA LYS A 92 19.09 -2.22 -9.05
C LYS A 92 19.23 -2.55 -10.55
N TYR A 93 18.77 -1.64 -11.39
CA TYR A 93 18.84 -1.74 -12.84
C TYR A 93 19.10 -0.35 -13.47
N PRO A 94 19.61 -0.25 -14.71
CA PRO A 94 19.70 1.02 -15.41
C PRO A 94 18.31 1.57 -15.73
N GLY A 95 17.81 2.56 -14.97
CA GLY A 95 16.48 3.14 -15.22
C GLY A 95 15.92 3.95 -14.06
N VAL A 96 14.73 4.50 -14.30
CA VAL A 96 13.97 5.27 -13.30
C VAL A 96 13.45 4.30 -12.24
N HIS A 97 13.45 4.73 -10.97
CA HIS A 97 13.00 3.95 -9.81
C HIS A 97 13.89 2.75 -9.41
N SER A 98 15.07 2.62 -10.02
CA SER A 98 16.08 1.62 -9.67
C SER A 98 16.41 1.67 -8.18
N GLY A 99 16.32 0.55 -7.48
CA GLY A 99 16.63 0.45 -6.06
C GLY A 99 15.73 1.26 -5.12
N GLN A 100 14.59 1.78 -5.56
CA GLN A 100 13.66 2.52 -4.72
C GLN A 100 12.73 1.57 -3.96
N VAL A 101 12.25 2.03 -2.80
CA VAL A 101 11.18 1.34 -2.05
C VAL A 101 9.84 1.71 -2.64
N SER A 102 9.03 0.72 -2.93
CA SER A 102 7.71 0.89 -3.55
C SER A 102 6.66 -0.01 -2.90
N ILE A 103 5.39 0.33 -3.14
CA ILE A 103 4.27 -0.58 -3.00
C ILE A 103 4.33 -1.53 -4.20
N PRO A 104 4.10 -2.86 -4.04
CA PRO A 104 4.02 -3.80 -5.15
C PRO A 104 3.00 -3.37 -6.19
N GLY A 105 3.36 -3.51 -7.47
CA GLY A 105 2.49 -3.15 -8.59
C GLY A 105 3.25 -2.68 -9.82
N GLY A 106 2.54 -2.59 -10.94
CA GLY A 106 3.14 -2.28 -12.22
C GLY A 106 2.18 -1.74 -13.28
N GLU A 107 2.63 -1.77 -14.53
CA GLU A 107 1.92 -1.24 -15.68
C GLU A 107 0.75 -2.13 -16.07
N ARG A 108 -0.36 -1.52 -16.48
CA ARG A 108 -1.51 -2.23 -17.01
C ARG A 108 -1.17 -2.94 -18.32
N GLU A 109 -1.48 -4.22 -18.40
CA GLU A 109 -1.44 -5.01 -19.61
C GLU A 109 -2.81 -5.08 -20.30
N ALA A 110 -2.80 -5.49 -21.58
CA ALA A 110 -4.03 -5.57 -22.37
C ALA A 110 -5.02 -6.62 -21.82
N MET A 111 -4.51 -7.63 -21.12
CA MET A 111 -5.31 -8.70 -20.50
C MET A 111 -5.97 -8.28 -19.18
N ASP A 112 -5.50 -7.22 -18.55
CA ASP A 112 -6.04 -6.76 -17.28
C ASP A 112 -7.42 -6.11 -17.48
N ALA A 113 -8.45 -6.68 -16.88
CA ALA A 113 -9.83 -6.20 -17.01
C ALA A 113 -9.97 -4.74 -16.48
N ASN A 114 -9.24 -4.41 -15.43
CA ASN A 114 -9.20 -3.09 -14.80
C ASN A 114 -7.90 -2.92 -13.99
N LEU A 115 -7.68 -1.73 -13.40
CA LEU A 115 -6.45 -1.44 -12.64
C LEU A 115 -6.36 -2.17 -11.29
N MET A 116 -7.45 -2.62 -10.73
CA MET A 116 -7.45 -3.50 -9.55
C MET A 116 -6.85 -4.87 -9.91
N GLU A 117 -7.22 -5.42 -11.06
CA GLU A 117 -6.63 -6.67 -11.57
C GLU A 117 -5.16 -6.51 -11.94
N THR A 118 -4.76 -5.36 -12.50
CA THR A 118 -3.34 -5.03 -12.68
C THR A 118 -2.58 -5.09 -11.35
N ALA A 119 -3.08 -4.38 -10.35
CA ALA A 119 -2.45 -4.33 -9.01
C ALA A 119 -2.38 -5.73 -8.36
N ARG A 120 -3.42 -6.56 -8.55
CA ARG A 120 -3.49 -7.94 -8.04
C ARG A 120 -2.47 -8.86 -8.73
N ARG A 121 -2.42 -8.82 -10.08
CA ARG A 121 -1.47 -9.62 -10.89
C ARG A 121 -0.03 -9.29 -10.55
N GLU A 122 0.32 -8.02 -10.60
CA GLU A 122 1.67 -7.54 -10.29
C GLU A 122 2.09 -7.90 -8.85
N PHE A 123 1.16 -7.77 -7.88
CA PHE A 123 1.42 -8.18 -6.51
C PHE A 123 1.73 -9.68 -6.40
N GLU A 124 0.99 -10.52 -7.13
CA GLU A 124 1.24 -11.96 -7.17
C GLU A 124 2.59 -12.29 -7.83
N GLU A 125 2.93 -11.62 -8.93
CA GLU A 125 4.19 -11.77 -9.65
C GLU A 125 5.39 -11.36 -8.80
N GLU A 126 5.35 -10.18 -8.16
CA GLU A 126 6.47 -9.62 -7.40
C GLU A 126 6.69 -10.27 -6.03
N VAL A 127 5.62 -10.62 -5.29
CA VAL A 127 5.74 -11.13 -3.91
C VAL A 127 5.20 -12.55 -3.71
N GLY A 128 4.72 -13.21 -4.78
CA GLY A 128 4.36 -14.62 -4.79
C GLY A 128 3.09 -14.97 -4.01
N VAL A 129 2.16 -14.02 -3.82
CA VAL A 129 0.95 -14.21 -3.02
C VAL A 129 -0.29 -13.83 -3.83
N ALA A 130 -1.09 -14.83 -4.20
CA ALA A 130 -2.39 -14.59 -4.83
C ALA A 130 -3.39 -14.01 -3.83
N ILE A 131 -3.98 -12.87 -4.18
CA ILE A 131 -5.00 -12.19 -3.37
C ILE A 131 -6.36 -12.29 -4.06
N PRO A 132 -7.42 -12.79 -3.38
CA PRO A 132 -8.77 -12.78 -3.93
C PRO A 132 -9.24 -11.33 -4.18
N SER A 133 -9.86 -11.09 -5.35
CA SER A 133 -10.35 -9.74 -5.72
C SER A 133 -11.38 -9.18 -4.74
N GLU A 134 -12.13 -10.05 -4.06
CA GLU A 134 -13.18 -9.68 -3.11
C GLU A 134 -12.66 -8.96 -1.85
N ILE A 135 -11.38 -9.15 -1.51
CA ILE A 135 -10.78 -8.47 -0.37
C ILE A 135 -9.99 -7.23 -0.75
N ILE A 136 -9.85 -6.95 -2.06
CA ILE A 136 -9.24 -5.72 -2.57
C ILE A 136 -10.29 -4.63 -2.61
N PHE A 137 -9.92 -3.41 -2.28
CA PHE A 137 -10.81 -2.26 -2.28
C PHE A 137 -10.05 -0.94 -2.51
N GLY A 138 -10.76 0.13 -2.72
CA GLY A 138 -10.25 1.43 -3.11
C GLY A 138 -10.86 1.86 -4.44
N PRO A 139 -10.14 2.64 -5.26
CA PRO A 139 -8.75 3.08 -5.05
C PRO A 139 -8.63 4.27 -4.08
N LEU A 140 -7.40 4.51 -3.60
CA LEU A 140 -6.97 5.82 -3.14
C LEU A 140 -6.83 6.76 -4.36
N SER A 141 -6.42 8.01 -4.13
CA SER A 141 -6.28 8.97 -5.22
C SER A 141 -5.16 8.58 -6.19
N GLU A 142 -5.45 8.70 -7.49
CA GLU A 142 -4.44 8.52 -8.55
C GLU A 142 -3.26 9.48 -8.34
N ARG A 143 -2.04 8.96 -8.51
CA ARG A 143 -0.80 9.73 -8.42
C ARG A 143 -0.04 9.73 -9.73
N PHE A 144 0.15 10.92 -10.31
CA PHE A 144 0.99 11.05 -11.49
C PHE A 144 2.46 11.18 -11.08
N ILE A 145 3.33 10.40 -11.74
CA ILE A 145 4.78 10.33 -11.49
C ILE A 145 5.51 10.86 -12.72
N PRO A 146 5.92 12.15 -12.73
CA PRO A 146 6.48 12.80 -13.92
C PRO A 146 7.69 12.08 -14.54
N PRO A 147 8.69 11.60 -13.78
CA PRO A 147 9.89 10.98 -14.38
C PRO A 147 9.58 9.74 -15.22
N SER A 148 8.64 8.90 -14.80
CA SER A 148 8.24 7.67 -15.50
C SER A 148 6.98 7.83 -16.34
N ARG A 149 6.28 8.96 -16.20
CA ARG A 149 4.98 9.26 -16.81
C ARG A 149 3.87 8.25 -16.45
N PHE A 150 3.97 7.63 -15.28
CA PHE A 150 2.93 6.77 -14.76
C PHE A 150 1.83 7.57 -14.06
N ALA A 151 0.58 7.21 -14.35
CA ALA A 151 -0.59 7.50 -13.51
C ALA A 151 -0.88 6.21 -12.72
N VAL A 152 -0.66 6.26 -11.42
CA VAL A 152 -0.72 5.11 -10.51
C VAL A 152 -2.00 5.16 -9.69
N SER A 153 -2.81 4.10 -9.75
CA SER A 153 -4.01 3.90 -8.92
C SER A 153 -3.69 2.94 -7.77
N PRO A 154 -3.67 3.42 -6.51
CA PRO A 154 -3.39 2.57 -5.36
C PRO A 154 -4.65 1.88 -4.85
N TYR A 155 -4.56 0.57 -4.62
CA TYR A 155 -5.57 -0.26 -3.99
C TYR A 155 -5.10 -0.75 -2.62
N LEU A 156 -6.04 -1.19 -1.79
CA LEU A 156 -5.81 -1.73 -0.46
C LEU A 156 -6.33 -3.17 -0.39
N ALA A 157 -5.66 -4.02 0.37
CA ALA A 157 -6.17 -5.34 0.74
C ALA A 157 -5.89 -5.62 2.22
N ILE A 158 -6.86 -6.23 2.91
CA ILE A 158 -6.69 -6.69 4.28
C ILE A 158 -6.66 -8.21 4.27
N LEU A 159 -5.48 -8.77 4.58
CA LEU A 159 -5.27 -10.20 4.63
C LEU A 159 -5.62 -10.74 6.03
N PRO A 160 -6.18 -11.94 6.13
CA PRO A 160 -6.57 -12.53 7.41
C PRO A 160 -5.38 -12.92 8.28
N GLN A 161 -4.20 -13.07 7.68
CA GLN A 161 -2.95 -13.44 8.34
C GLN A 161 -1.76 -12.97 7.51
N ARG A 162 -0.58 -12.90 8.12
CA ARG A 162 0.66 -12.67 7.38
C ARG A 162 0.93 -13.84 6.44
N PRO A 163 1.04 -13.60 5.11
CA PRO A 163 1.38 -14.68 4.18
C PRO A 163 2.86 -15.05 4.23
N GLN A 164 3.20 -16.15 3.62
CA GLN A 164 4.59 -16.47 3.30
C GLN A 164 4.93 -15.79 1.97
N TRP A 165 5.89 -14.87 2.00
CA TRP A 165 6.36 -14.16 0.82
C TRP A 165 7.28 -15.05 -0.01
N ASN A 166 7.08 -15.04 -1.33
CA ASN A 166 7.94 -15.73 -2.30
C ASN A 166 8.27 -14.74 -3.43
N ILE A 167 9.26 -13.88 -3.19
CA ILE A 167 9.61 -12.77 -4.09
C ILE A 167 10.20 -13.26 -5.41
N ASP A 168 9.92 -12.53 -6.49
CA ASP A 168 10.68 -12.66 -7.73
C ASP A 168 12.03 -11.92 -7.58
N PRO A 169 13.16 -12.64 -7.53
CA PRO A 169 14.47 -12.02 -7.31
C PRO A 169 14.96 -11.16 -8.50
N ILE A 170 14.28 -11.20 -9.63
CA ILE A 170 14.59 -10.34 -10.79
C ILE A 170 14.09 -8.92 -10.53
N GLU A 171 12.91 -8.77 -9.93
CA GLU A 171 12.26 -7.47 -9.73
C GLU A 171 12.38 -6.95 -8.29
N VAL A 172 12.40 -7.86 -7.31
CA VAL A 172 12.36 -7.55 -5.89
C VAL A 172 13.63 -8.01 -5.18
N ASP A 173 14.36 -7.06 -4.59
CA ASP A 173 15.55 -7.33 -3.78
C ASP A 173 15.18 -7.85 -2.38
N SER A 174 14.20 -7.21 -1.75
CA SER A 174 13.77 -7.57 -0.39
C SER A 174 12.36 -7.03 -0.07
N ILE A 175 11.74 -7.69 0.92
CA ILE A 175 10.47 -7.29 1.52
C ILE A 175 10.72 -6.38 2.73
N ILE A 176 9.93 -5.33 2.84
CA ILE A 176 9.95 -4.37 3.93
C ILE A 176 8.58 -4.39 4.62
N GLU A 177 8.50 -4.99 5.80
CA GLU A 177 7.27 -5.08 6.60
C GLU A 177 7.33 -4.08 7.75
N PHE A 178 6.35 -3.21 7.90
CA PHE A 178 6.33 -2.22 8.99
C PHE A 178 5.00 -2.22 9.72
N LYS A 179 5.03 -1.90 11.01
CA LYS A 179 3.82 -1.69 11.81
C LYS A 179 3.14 -0.39 11.35
N VAL A 180 1.86 -0.44 10.98
CA VAL A 180 1.14 0.71 10.43
C VAL A 180 1.14 1.91 11.40
N ASP A 181 0.81 1.67 12.66
CA ASP A 181 0.79 2.76 13.67
C ASP A 181 2.14 3.44 13.89
N SER A 182 3.27 2.79 13.57
CA SER A 182 4.57 3.40 13.72
C SER A 182 4.79 4.60 12.78
N LEU A 183 4.04 4.69 11.68
CA LEU A 183 4.05 5.88 10.81
C LEU A 183 3.46 7.13 11.49
N LEU A 184 2.74 6.96 12.60
CA LEU A 184 2.22 8.06 13.43
C LEU A 184 3.22 8.51 14.51
N THR A 185 4.24 7.71 14.79
CA THR A 185 5.17 7.87 15.89
C THR A 185 6.63 7.79 15.42
N ASP A 186 7.28 6.66 15.63
CA ASP A 186 8.74 6.47 15.45
C ASP A 186 9.17 6.58 13.98
N LEU A 187 8.28 6.22 13.05
CA LEU A 187 8.50 6.30 11.61
C LEU A 187 7.78 7.51 10.98
N ALA A 188 7.43 8.53 11.78
CA ALA A 188 6.79 9.74 11.26
C ALA A 188 7.63 10.40 10.16
N MET A 189 6.94 10.93 9.16
CA MET A 189 7.57 11.55 8.00
C MET A 189 8.45 12.73 8.40
N ARG A 190 9.67 12.79 7.86
CA ARG A 190 10.66 13.83 8.11
C ARG A 190 11.33 14.28 6.80
N PRO A 191 11.88 15.50 6.74
CA PRO A 191 12.65 15.92 5.56
C PRO A 191 13.99 15.19 5.50
N VAL A 192 14.30 14.65 4.33
CA VAL A 192 15.58 13.98 4.02
C VAL A 192 16.16 14.60 2.76
N LYS A 193 17.49 14.77 2.72
CA LYS A 193 18.18 15.27 1.55
C LYS A 193 18.26 14.19 0.48
N MET A 194 17.45 14.32 -0.58
CA MET A 194 17.36 13.35 -1.66
C MET A 194 17.95 13.92 -2.96
N GLU A 195 18.65 13.10 -3.71
CA GLU A 195 19.05 13.42 -5.07
C GLU A 195 17.85 13.25 -6.00
N VAL A 196 17.31 14.36 -6.50
CA VAL A 196 16.12 14.39 -7.37
C VAL A 196 16.47 14.42 -8.85
N ALA A 197 17.69 14.80 -9.17
CA ALA A 197 18.33 14.71 -10.49
C ALA A 197 19.85 14.67 -10.28
N PRO A 198 20.66 14.23 -11.26
CA PRO A 198 22.11 14.15 -11.14
C PRO A 198 22.75 15.42 -10.57
N GLY A 199 23.33 15.32 -9.37
CA GLY A 199 23.95 16.43 -8.64
C GLY A 199 22.96 17.42 -7.98
N MET A 200 21.65 17.23 -8.14
CA MET A 200 20.61 18.12 -7.58
C MET A 200 19.96 17.48 -6.35
N PHE A 201 20.18 18.07 -5.19
CA PHE A 201 19.64 17.60 -3.92
C PHE A 201 18.56 18.55 -3.39
N HIS A 202 17.41 17.97 -3.00
CA HIS A 202 16.34 18.70 -2.33
C HIS A 202 15.92 18.02 -1.02
N PRO A 203 15.46 18.77 0.00
CA PRO A 203 14.82 18.18 1.14
C PRO A 203 13.45 17.62 0.70
N MET A 204 13.31 16.31 0.74
CA MET A 204 12.08 15.59 0.41
C MET A 204 11.50 14.96 1.68
N PRO A 205 10.18 15.05 1.90
CA PRO A 205 9.56 14.31 2.98
C PRO A 205 9.64 12.81 2.71
N ALA A 206 10.10 12.05 3.71
CA ALA A 206 10.26 10.62 3.65
C ALA A 206 9.89 9.95 4.98
N TYR A 207 9.43 8.71 4.89
CA TYR A 207 9.24 7.83 6.04
C TYR A 207 10.50 6.98 6.23
N PRO A 208 11.13 6.99 7.43
CA PRO A 208 12.33 6.21 7.73
C PRO A 208 11.98 4.76 8.08
N ILE A 209 11.65 3.92 7.10
CA ILE A 209 11.18 2.55 7.32
C ILE A 209 12.34 1.57 7.17
N GLN A 210 12.70 0.87 8.24
CA GLN A 210 13.75 -0.18 8.25
C GLN A 210 15.07 0.27 7.60
N GLY A 211 15.53 1.49 7.93
CA GLY A 211 16.77 2.03 7.38
C GLY A 211 16.68 2.57 5.95
N ASN A 212 15.49 2.48 5.33
CA ASN A 212 15.21 3.04 4.01
C ASN A 212 14.47 4.35 4.14
N GLU A 213 14.78 5.31 3.29
CA GLU A 213 14.03 6.56 3.17
C GLU A 213 12.94 6.38 2.10
N VAL A 214 11.71 6.16 2.54
CA VAL A 214 10.55 5.98 1.65
C VAL A 214 9.98 7.34 1.30
N TRP A 215 10.16 7.77 0.07
CA TRP A 215 9.83 9.10 -0.43
C TRP A 215 9.00 9.06 -1.73
N GLY A 216 8.73 10.19 -2.32
CA GLY A 216 8.12 10.30 -3.64
C GLY A 216 6.65 9.84 -3.67
N ALA A 217 6.28 9.06 -4.69
CA ALA A 217 4.91 8.58 -4.85
C ALA A 217 4.50 7.61 -3.74
N THR A 218 5.41 6.73 -3.32
CA THR A 218 5.17 5.78 -2.22
C THR A 218 4.83 6.51 -0.93
N ALA A 219 5.64 7.52 -0.55
CA ALA A 219 5.35 8.33 0.64
C ALA A 219 4.02 9.07 0.54
N LEU A 220 3.68 9.59 -0.64
CA LEU A 220 2.43 10.30 -0.87
C LEU A 220 1.21 9.38 -0.71
N ILE A 221 1.28 8.18 -1.25
CA ILE A 221 0.23 7.16 -1.10
C ILE A 221 0.10 6.74 0.38
N LEU A 222 1.21 6.49 1.06
CA LEU A 222 1.20 6.18 2.50
C LEU A 222 0.63 7.33 3.32
N THR A 223 0.93 8.58 2.98
CA THR A 223 0.38 9.75 3.69
C THR A 223 -1.15 9.83 3.55
N GLU A 224 -1.68 9.62 2.34
CA GLU A 224 -3.13 9.57 2.14
C GLU A 224 -3.77 8.40 2.90
N PHE A 225 -3.18 7.22 2.83
CA PHE A 225 -3.62 6.06 3.61
C PHE A 225 -3.64 6.39 5.11
N MET A 226 -2.61 7.03 5.64
CA MET A 226 -2.52 7.41 7.06
C MET A 226 -3.54 8.47 7.46
N GLU A 227 -3.98 9.35 6.56
CA GLU A 227 -5.08 10.28 6.83
C GLU A 227 -6.41 9.53 7.06
N HIS A 228 -6.65 8.42 6.36
CA HIS A 228 -7.78 7.54 6.63
C HIS A 228 -7.58 6.74 7.92
N TRP A 229 -6.38 6.17 8.10
CA TRP A 229 -6.03 5.36 9.26
C TRP A 229 -6.21 6.09 10.59
N LYS A 230 -5.77 7.34 10.69
CA LYS A 230 -5.90 8.20 11.88
C LYS A 230 -7.34 8.39 12.34
N GLN A 231 -8.30 8.35 11.42
CA GLN A 231 -9.70 8.59 11.71
C GLN A 231 -10.44 7.34 12.20
N LEU A 232 -9.80 6.18 12.11
CA LEU A 232 -10.38 4.94 12.61
C LEU A 232 -10.38 4.91 14.14
N PRO A 233 -11.42 4.32 14.76
CA PRO A 233 -11.43 4.07 16.20
C PRO A 233 -10.18 3.29 16.63
N GLU A 234 -9.62 3.62 17.78
CA GLU A 234 -8.42 2.94 18.29
C GLU A 234 -8.63 1.42 18.41
N ALA A 235 -9.81 1.00 18.88
CA ALA A 235 -10.19 -0.42 18.96
C ALA A 235 -10.16 -1.15 17.60
N THR A 236 -10.28 -0.44 16.47
CA THR A 236 -10.16 -1.02 15.12
C THR A 236 -8.70 -1.11 14.68
N ARG A 237 -7.86 -0.19 15.14
CA ARG A 237 -6.43 -0.13 14.80
C ARG A 237 -5.55 -1.03 15.67
N THR A 238 -6.01 -1.33 16.88
CA THR A 238 -5.31 -2.21 17.84
C THR A 238 -5.89 -3.61 17.82
N MET A 239 -5.03 -4.61 17.99
CA MET A 239 -5.41 -6.00 18.17
C MET A 239 -5.35 -6.32 19.66
N GLN A 240 -6.50 -6.31 20.31
CA GLN A 240 -6.64 -6.72 21.72
C GLN A 240 -6.99 -8.21 21.81
#